data_7b21e9b0c0a76179a16cd664c2ebb5bf
#
_entry.id   7b21e9b0c0a76179a16cd664c2ebb5bf
#
_cell.length_a   1.000
_cell.length_b   1.000
_cell.length_c   1.000
_cell.angle_alpha   90.00
_cell.angle_beta   90.00
_cell.angle_gamma   90.00
#
_symmetry.space_group_name_H-M   'P 1'
#
loop_
_entity.id
_entity.type
_entity.pdbx_description
1 polymer ?
#
loop_
_entity_poly.entity_id
_entity_poly.type
_entity_poly.pdbx_seq_one_letter_code
_entity_poly.pdbx_strand_id
1 'polypeptide(L)'
;MCIRDRAGGVDIVQPDVHRVTGITEWMKVAAMADAFNLPVAPHAVSLVHLHCAMATPNLKVVEVLGADEKSQSVWWTEVPPYGDDGTWKPFADRPGLGLDINPDSLKNNVID
;
A
#
# COMPACT_ATOMS: atom_id res chain seq x y z
N MET A 1 -3.55 11.54 14.21
CA MET A 1 -3.74 12.00 12.83
C MET A 1 -4.73 13.17 12.79
N CYS A 2 -5.99 12.99 13.10
CA CYS A 2 -7.05 14.01 12.95
C CYS A 2 -6.79 15.41 13.58
N ILE A 3 -6.04 15.50 14.67
CA ILE A 3 -5.73 16.82 15.31
C ILE A 3 -4.79 17.65 14.45
N ARG A 4 -3.77 17.01 13.88
CA ARG A 4 -2.80 17.67 12.98
C ARG A 4 -3.45 18.07 11.66
N ASP A 5 -4.28 17.18 11.09
CA ASP A 5 -4.97 17.41 9.83
C ASP A 5 -5.95 18.59 9.97
N ARG A 6 -6.75 18.60 11.06
CA ARG A 6 -7.65 19.71 11.38
C ARG A 6 -6.93 21.04 11.62
N ALA A 7 -5.70 20.98 12.12
CA ALA A 7 -4.87 22.16 12.37
C ALA A 7 -4.09 22.63 11.11
N GLY A 8 -4.26 21.99 9.96
CA GLY A 8 -3.49 22.29 8.74
C GLY A 8 -1.99 21.98 8.87
N GLY A 9 -1.65 20.99 9.70
CA GLY A 9 -0.26 20.64 10.00
C GLY A 9 0.35 19.60 9.06
N VAL A 10 -0.37 19.16 8.02
CA VAL A 10 0.12 18.22 7.00
C VAL A 10 -0.43 18.58 5.63
N ASP A 11 0.37 18.35 4.61
CA ASP A 11 0.01 18.56 3.19
C ASP A 11 -0.33 17.25 2.47
N ILE A 12 0.20 16.13 2.94
CA ILE A 12 -0.03 14.80 2.38
C ILE A 12 -0.13 13.81 3.53
N VAL A 13 -1.16 12.97 3.53
CA VAL A 13 -1.34 11.91 4.52
C VAL A 13 -0.70 10.63 4.00
N GLN A 14 0.25 10.05 4.79
CA GLN A 14 0.95 8.81 4.42
C GLN A 14 0.56 7.65 5.34
N PRO A 15 -0.61 7.02 5.13
CA PRO A 15 -1.00 5.85 5.90
C PRO A 15 -0.27 4.60 5.43
N ASP A 16 0.01 3.70 6.37
CA ASP A 16 0.57 2.39 6.10
C ASP A 16 -0.46 1.33 6.52
N VAL A 17 -0.86 0.47 5.58
CA VAL A 17 -1.90 -0.55 5.81
C VAL A 17 -1.53 -1.52 6.94
N HIS A 18 -0.25 -1.80 7.14
CA HIS A 18 0.23 -2.68 8.21
C HIS A 18 0.19 -2.00 9.59
N ARG A 19 0.34 -0.68 9.63
CA ARG A 19 0.38 0.11 10.88
C ARG A 19 -0.99 0.61 11.32
N VAL A 20 -1.89 0.84 10.37
CA VAL A 20 -3.27 1.26 10.66
C VAL A 20 -4.23 0.08 10.89
N THR A 21 -3.70 -1.12 11.05
CA THR A 21 -4.44 -2.36 11.34
C THR A 21 -5.27 -2.93 10.19
N GLY A 22 -4.89 -2.66 8.95
CA GLY A 22 -5.45 -3.32 7.77
C GLY A 22 -6.18 -2.39 6.81
N ILE A 23 -6.71 -3.00 5.74
CA ILE A 23 -7.36 -2.32 4.61
C ILE A 23 -8.55 -1.46 5.07
N THR A 24 -9.40 -2.00 5.96
CA THR A 24 -10.60 -1.30 6.43
C THR A 24 -10.24 0.03 7.11
N GLU A 25 -9.27 0.03 7.99
CA GLU A 25 -8.86 1.25 8.69
C GLU A 25 -8.09 2.20 7.75
N TRP A 26 -7.31 1.65 6.82
CA TRP A 26 -6.63 2.46 5.81
C TRP A 26 -7.63 3.24 4.95
N MET A 27 -8.72 2.60 4.49
CA MET A 27 -9.77 3.25 3.70
C MET A 27 -10.51 4.33 4.50
N LYS A 28 -10.71 4.15 5.81
CA LYS A 28 -11.26 5.19 6.69
C LYS A 28 -10.33 6.41 6.79
N VAL A 29 -9.02 6.16 6.91
CA VAL A 29 -8.02 7.24 6.91
C VAL A 29 -8.04 8.00 5.59
N ALA A 30 -8.11 7.30 4.46
CA ALA A 30 -8.19 7.92 3.14
C ALA A 30 -9.45 8.79 2.98
N ALA A 31 -10.62 8.26 3.36
CA ALA A 31 -11.88 9.00 3.33
C ALA A 31 -11.87 10.22 4.26
N MET A 32 -11.25 10.12 5.43
CA MET A 32 -11.09 11.24 6.34
C MET A 32 -10.15 12.31 5.77
N ALA A 33 -9.05 11.91 5.12
CA ALA A 33 -8.14 12.83 4.45
C ALA A 33 -8.87 13.58 3.32
N ASP A 34 -9.68 12.87 2.54
CA ASP A 34 -10.50 13.46 1.48
C ASP A 34 -11.46 14.53 2.01
N ALA A 35 -12.12 14.28 3.14
CA ALA A 35 -12.99 15.24 3.80
C ALA A 35 -12.28 16.55 4.24
N PHE A 36 -10.96 16.52 4.38
CA PHE A 36 -10.12 17.70 4.64
C PHE A 36 -9.40 18.21 3.39
N ASN A 37 -9.73 17.71 2.20
CA ASN A 37 -9.05 18.01 0.94
C ASN A 37 -7.55 17.69 0.97
N LEU A 38 -7.14 16.67 1.71
CA LEU A 38 -5.77 16.22 1.80
C LEU A 38 -5.52 15.03 0.87
N PRO A 39 -4.50 15.08 0.03
CA PRO A 39 -4.10 13.93 -0.77
C PRO A 39 -3.47 12.84 0.10
N VAL A 40 -3.56 11.61 -0.40
CA VAL A 40 -2.98 10.42 0.23
C VAL A 40 -1.81 9.89 -0.60
N ALA A 41 -0.74 9.50 0.08
CA ALA A 41 0.38 8.75 -0.49
C ALA A 41 0.69 7.58 0.45
N PRO A 42 0.48 6.32 0.06
CA PRO A 42 0.80 5.18 0.91
C PRO A 42 2.27 5.18 1.32
N HIS A 43 2.54 4.95 2.62
CA HIS A 43 3.89 4.84 3.14
C HIS A 43 4.50 3.49 2.78
N ALA A 44 5.73 3.50 2.22
CA ALA A 44 6.52 2.30 1.93
C ALA A 44 5.69 1.18 1.28
N VAL A 45 5.31 1.36 0.03
CA VAL A 45 4.32 0.53 -0.67
C VAL A 45 4.63 -0.96 -0.57
N SER A 46 3.71 -1.71 0.05
CA SER A 46 3.55 -3.14 -0.18
C SER A 46 2.53 -3.39 -1.29
N LEU A 47 2.50 -4.60 -1.84
CA LEU A 47 1.52 -4.95 -2.89
C LEU A 47 0.07 -4.82 -2.43
N VAL A 48 -0.19 -4.92 -1.12
CA VAL A 48 -1.52 -4.66 -0.54
C VAL A 48 -1.93 -3.19 -0.72
N HIS A 49 -1.00 -2.25 -0.59
CA HIS A 49 -1.26 -0.83 -0.79
C HIS A 49 -1.73 -0.50 -2.21
N LEU A 50 -1.29 -1.25 -3.24
CA LEU A 50 -1.71 -0.99 -4.62
C LEU A 50 -3.23 -1.10 -4.78
N HIS A 51 -3.87 -2.08 -4.15
CA HIS A 51 -5.33 -2.23 -4.16
C HIS A 51 -6.03 -1.06 -3.43
N CYS A 52 -5.51 -0.69 -2.26
CA CYS A 52 -6.02 0.45 -1.51
C CYS A 52 -5.86 1.75 -2.29
N ALA A 53 -4.70 1.95 -2.92
CA ALA A 53 -4.40 3.13 -3.72
C ALA A 53 -5.34 3.28 -4.91
N MET A 54 -5.58 2.20 -5.66
CA MET A 54 -6.51 2.20 -6.79
C MET A 54 -7.96 2.51 -6.40
N ALA A 55 -8.35 2.18 -5.16
CA ALA A 55 -9.68 2.46 -4.63
C ALA A 55 -9.80 3.85 -3.98
N THR A 56 -8.74 4.66 -3.98
CA THR A 56 -8.67 5.94 -3.25
C THR A 56 -8.75 7.12 -4.22
N PRO A 57 -9.86 7.89 -4.22
CA PRO A 57 -10.04 9.02 -5.15
C PRO A 57 -9.01 10.14 -5.00
N ASN A 58 -8.57 10.41 -3.77
CA ASN A 58 -7.58 11.44 -3.41
C ASN A 58 -6.14 10.92 -3.38
N LEU A 59 -5.85 9.81 -4.07
CA LEU A 59 -4.47 9.33 -4.24
C LEU A 59 -3.63 10.35 -5.02
N LYS A 60 -2.44 10.64 -4.50
CA LYS A 60 -1.46 11.51 -5.18
C LYS A 60 -0.37 10.69 -5.88
N VAL A 61 0.32 9.87 -5.13
CA VAL A 61 1.40 8.99 -5.60
C VAL A 61 1.49 7.78 -4.68
N VAL A 62 2.20 6.74 -5.10
CA VAL A 62 2.65 5.66 -4.22
C VAL A 62 4.15 5.82 -3.95
N GLU A 63 4.56 5.68 -2.69
CA GLU A 63 5.97 5.73 -2.32
C GLU A 63 6.61 4.35 -2.53
N VAL A 64 7.56 4.27 -3.43
CA VAL A 64 8.32 3.04 -3.72
C VAL A 64 9.75 3.22 -3.25
N LEU A 65 10.18 2.41 -2.28
CA LEU A 65 11.56 2.38 -1.85
C LEU A 65 12.37 1.49 -2.79
N GLY A 66 13.58 1.89 -3.16
CA GLY A 66 14.34 1.28 -4.26
C GLY A 66 14.71 -0.21 -4.15
N ALA A 67 14.35 -0.87 -3.05
CA ALA A 67 14.50 -2.33 -2.86
C ALA A 67 13.15 -3.06 -2.88
N ASP A 68 12.03 -2.37 -3.12
CA ASP A 68 10.70 -2.92 -2.88
C ASP A 68 10.36 -4.12 -3.74
N GLU A 69 10.71 -4.12 -5.02
CA GLU A 69 10.46 -5.27 -5.89
C GLU A 69 11.19 -6.52 -5.38
N LYS A 70 12.46 -6.40 -4.99
CA LYS A 70 13.23 -7.51 -4.42
C LYS A 70 12.72 -7.93 -3.06
N SER A 71 12.33 -6.99 -2.22
CA SER A 71 11.77 -7.31 -0.90
C SER A 71 10.40 -7.98 -1.02
N GLN A 72 9.58 -7.56 -1.98
CA GLN A 72 8.29 -8.19 -2.24
C GLN A 72 8.43 -9.62 -2.74
N SER A 73 9.43 -9.93 -3.58
CA SER A 73 9.69 -11.28 -4.10
C SER A 73 10.11 -12.28 -3.01
N VAL A 74 10.53 -11.82 -1.84
CA VAL A 74 10.74 -12.69 -0.67
C VAL A 74 9.40 -13.24 -0.14
N TRP A 75 8.36 -12.42 -0.13
CA TRP A 75 7.06 -12.79 0.44
C TRP A 75 6.12 -13.46 -0.56
N TRP A 76 6.23 -13.10 -1.84
CA TRP A 76 5.28 -13.48 -2.88
C TRP A 76 5.97 -14.30 -3.98
N THR A 77 5.25 -15.27 -4.53
CA THR A 77 5.76 -16.11 -5.63
C THR A 77 5.92 -15.32 -6.92
N GLU A 78 5.11 -14.28 -7.09
CA GLU A 78 5.12 -13.40 -8.25
C GLU A 78 4.82 -11.97 -7.82
N VAL A 79 5.49 -11.01 -8.45
CA VAL A 79 5.31 -9.58 -8.20
C VAL A 79 4.88 -8.92 -9.51
N PRO A 80 3.81 -8.10 -9.50
CA PRO A 80 3.42 -7.37 -10.71
C PRO A 80 4.56 -6.44 -11.15
N PRO A 81 4.86 -6.41 -12.46
CA PRO A 81 5.95 -5.58 -12.97
C PRO A 81 5.61 -4.09 -12.89
N TYR A 82 6.64 -3.26 -12.77
CA TYR A 82 6.51 -1.82 -13.00
C TYR A 82 6.26 -1.54 -14.47
N GLY A 83 5.37 -0.60 -14.77
CA GLY A 83 5.21 -0.08 -16.11
C GLY A 83 6.34 0.87 -16.50
N ASP A 84 6.68 0.91 -17.79
CA ASP A 84 7.69 1.82 -18.35
C ASP A 84 7.32 3.31 -18.14
N ASP A 85 6.03 3.58 -17.91
CA ASP A 85 5.47 4.89 -17.60
C ASP A 85 5.59 5.29 -16.11
N GLY A 86 6.25 4.48 -15.30
CA GLY A 86 6.39 4.68 -13.86
C GLY A 86 5.15 4.30 -13.05
N THR A 87 4.18 3.61 -13.64
CA THR A 87 3.01 3.10 -12.91
C THR A 87 3.26 1.70 -12.34
N TRP A 88 2.61 1.39 -11.23
CA TRP A 88 2.60 0.06 -10.66
C TRP A 88 1.16 -0.37 -10.37
N LYS A 89 0.72 -1.48 -10.98
CA LYS A 89 -0.65 -1.97 -10.89
C LYS A 89 -0.68 -3.36 -10.27
N PRO A 90 -1.67 -3.67 -9.41
CA PRO A 90 -1.88 -5.04 -8.95
C PRO A 90 -2.36 -5.94 -10.09
N PHE A 91 -2.30 -7.26 -9.88
CA PHE A 91 -2.95 -8.22 -10.77
C PHE A 91 -4.48 -8.07 -10.68
N ALA A 92 -5.10 -7.54 -11.74
CA ALA A 92 -6.54 -7.24 -11.76
C ALA A 92 -7.41 -8.44 -12.16
N ASP A 93 -6.81 -9.47 -12.73
CA ASP A 93 -7.46 -10.68 -13.25
C ASP A 93 -7.50 -11.84 -12.25
N ARG A 94 -6.97 -11.63 -11.04
CA ARG A 94 -6.86 -12.65 -9.99
C ARG A 94 -7.78 -12.33 -8.81
N PRO A 95 -8.32 -13.34 -8.11
CA PRO A 95 -9.16 -13.12 -6.93
C PRO A 95 -8.34 -12.59 -5.73
N GLY A 96 -9.01 -11.89 -4.84
CA GLY A 96 -8.41 -11.34 -3.62
C GLY A 96 -7.34 -10.30 -3.93
N LEU A 97 -6.15 -10.46 -3.35
CA LEU A 97 -5.00 -9.60 -3.64
C LEU A 97 -4.26 -10.00 -4.93
N GLY A 98 -4.62 -11.13 -5.53
CA GLY A 98 -3.92 -11.67 -6.69
C GLY A 98 -2.50 -12.16 -6.40
N LEU A 99 -2.18 -12.42 -5.13
CA LEU A 99 -0.85 -12.74 -4.64
C LEU A 99 -0.84 -14.09 -3.93
N ASP A 100 0.15 -14.91 -4.22
CA ASP A 100 0.41 -16.17 -3.54
C ASP A 100 1.67 -16.06 -2.69
N ILE A 101 1.59 -16.51 -1.44
CA ILE A 101 2.72 -16.50 -0.51
C ILE A 101 3.80 -17.44 -1.02
N ASN A 102 5.06 -17.01 -0.98
CA ASN A 102 6.21 -17.83 -1.32
C ASN A 102 6.54 -18.80 -0.16
N PRO A 103 6.19 -20.10 -0.28
CA PRO A 103 6.39 -21.06 0.81
C PRO A 103 7.88 -21.34 1.10
N ASP A 104 8.74 -21.18 0.10
CA ASP A 104 10.17 -21.46 0.26
C ASP A 104 10.86 -20.40 1.11
N SER A 105 10.42 -19.16 1.03
CA SER A 105 10.92 -18.08 1.88
C SER A 105 10.49 -18.24 3.34
N LEU A 106 9.38 -18.92 3.60
CA LEU A 106 8.86 -19.09 4.96
C LEU A 106 9.51 -20.28 5.69
N LYS A 107 10.06 -21.28 4.98
CA LYS A 107 10.61 -22.49 5.57
C LYS A 107 11.65 -22.24 6.67
N ASN A 108 12.43 -21.16 6.54
CA ASN A 108 13.49 -20.81 7.49
C ASN A 108 13.02 -19.83 8.58
N ASN A 109 11.76 -19.42 8.55
CA ASN A 109 11.18 -18.42 9.46
C ASN A 109 9.98 -18.94 10.24
N VAL A 110 9.67 -20.23 10.15
CA VAL A 110 8.63 -20.87 10.95
C VAL A 110 9.19 -21.03 12.38
N ILE A 111 8.50 -20.45 13.34
CA ILE A 111 8.77 -20.64 14.77
C ILE A 111 7.82 -21.73 15.24
N ASP A 112 8.39 -22.84 15.77
CA ASP A 112 7.64 -23.94 16.37
C ASP A 112 6.97 -23.53 17.69
#